data_86fa312f541c1a73429a5d8250f0a75f
#
_entry.id   86fa312f541c1a73429a5d8250f0a75f
#
_cell.length_a   1.000
_cell.length_b   1.000
_cell.length_c   1.000
_cell.angle_alpha   90.00
_cell.angle_beta   90.00
_cell.angle_gamma   90.00
#
_symmetry.space_group_name_H-M   'P 1'
#
loop_
_entity.id
_entity.type
_entity.pdbx_description
1 polymer ?
#
loop_
_entity_poly.entity_id
_entity_poly.type
_entity_poly.pdbx_seq_one_letter_code
_entity_poly.pdbx_strand_id
1 'polypeptide(L)'
;NKIWIAAYAPRTGIKEDVMKAISDVPVMCRNFKWHDVEHISFSVKIVGKVLSDRIIEDVKNDILKTLQGAYGRDSTNRRDSVRLHEIYECIYGTGHFDKTTGAWFEATIEGQHQAEFIYQMVSIDIKASAPDITYVQ
;
A
#
# COMPACT_ATOMS: atom_id res chain seq x y z
N ASN A 1 -16.40 1.67 -28.90
CA ASN A 1 -16.63 2.42 -27.66
C ASN A 1 -16.88 1.50 -26.48
N LYS A 2 -15.82 0.96 -25.94
CA LYS A 2 -15.87 0.13 -24.73
C LYS A 2 -15.59 1.00 -23.50
N ILE A 3 -16.42 0.85 -22.49
CA ILE A 3 -16.24 1.50 -21.20
C ILE A 3 -15.69 0.46 -20.22
N TRP A 4 -14.56 0.77 -19.63
CA TRP A 4 -13.95 -0.07 -18.62
C TRP A 4 -14.35 0.40 -17.25
N ILE A 5 -14.73 -0.54 -16.38
CA ILE A 5 -15.11 -0.26 -15.00
C ILE A 5 -14.16 -1.03 -14.08
N ALA A 6 -13.56 -0.33 -13.15
CA ALA A 6 -12.72 -0.93 -12.12
C ALA A 6 -13.19 -0.47 -10.74
N ALA A 7 -13.30 -1.41 -9.82
CA ALA A 7 -13.67 -1.13 -8.44
C ALA A 7 -12.49 -1.40 -7.52
N TYR A 8 -12.24 -0.49 -6.59
CA TYR A 8 -11.10 -0.53 -5.69
C TYR A 8 -11.48 -0.88 -4.24
N ALA A 9 -12.77 -0.89 -3.92
CA ALA A 9 -13.22 -1.21 -2.56
C ALA A 9 -13.14 -2.72 -2.30
N PRO A 10 -12.61 -3.16 -1.15
CA PRO A 10 -12.50 -4.58 -0.82
C PRO A 10 -13.82 -5.15 -0.27
N ARG A 11 -14.90 -5.01 -1.02
CA ARG A 11 -16.22 -5.46 -0.61
C ARG A 11 -16.73 -6.55 -1.54
N THR A 12 -17.23 -7.65 -0.94
CA THR A 12 -17.89 -8.73 -1.69
C THR A 12 -19.19 -8.21 -2.34
N GLY A 13 -19.47 -8.65 -3.55
CA GLY A 13 -20.71 -8.29 -4.26
C GLY A 13 -20.69 -6.93 -4.94
N ILE A 14 -19.60 -6.17 -4.87
CA ILE A 14 -19.54 -4.83 -5.47
C ILE A 14 -19.67 -4.89 -7.00
N LYS A 15 -19.12 -5.92 -7.63
CA LYS A 15 -19.23 -6.13 -9.08
C LYS A 15 -20.70 -6.25 -9.51
N GLU A 16 -21.44 -7.08 -8.80
CA GLU A 16 -22.85 -7.33 -9.08
C GLU A 16 -23.69 -6.07 -8.88
N ASP A 17 -23.44 -5.31 -7.81
CA ASP A 17 -24.14 -4.05 -7.52
C ASP A 17 -23.89 -3.02 -8.61
N VAL A 18 -22.65 -2.87 -9.05
CA VAL A 18 -22.27 -1.92 -10.10
C VAL A 18 -22.89 -2.34 -11.43
N MET A 19 -22.79 -3.61 -11.79
CA MET A 19 -23.33 -4.11 -13.06
C MET A 19 -24.85 -4.00 -13.10
N LYS A 20 -25.53 -4.19 -11.99
CA LYS A 20 -26.98 -3.98 -11.88
C LYS A 20 -27.34 -2.51 -12.07
N ALA A 21 -26.63 -1.59 -11.45
CA ALA A 21 -26.84 -0.16 -11.62
C ALA A 21 -26.64 0.27 -13.10
N ILE A 22 -25.64 -0.30 -13.77
CA ILE A 22 -25.34 -0.01 -15.17
C ILE A 22 -26.45 -0.53 -16.09
N SER A 23 -27.04 -1.70 -15.79
CA SER A 23 -28.10 -2.28 -16.63
C SER A 23 -29.35 -1.40 -16.69
N ASP A 24 -29.53 -0.51 -15.71
CA ASP A 24 -30.65 0.43 -15.67
C ASP A 24 -30.35 1.74 -16.41
N VAL A 25 -29.15 1.90 -16.95
CA VAL A 25 -28.75 3.11 -17.70
C VAL A 25 -29.21 3.02 -19.17
N PRO A 26 -29.71 4.12 -19.77
CA PRO A 26 -30.14 4.10 -21.15
C PRO A 26 -29.05 3.75 -22.15
N VAL A 27 -29.46 3.25 -23.23
CA VAL A 27 -28.83 2.53 -24.35
C VAL A 27 -27.51 3.06 -24.89
N MET A 28 -27.12 4.28 -24.62
CA MET A 28 -25.87 4.86 -25.16
C MET A 28 -24.60 4.22 -24.58
N CYS A 29 -24.75 3.37 -23.56
CA CYS A 29 -23.64 2.76 -22.84
C CYS A 29 -23.67 1.22 -22.94
N ARG A 30 -23.85 0.69 -24.15
CA ARG A 30 -24.04 -0.77 -24.35
C ARG A 30 -22.79 -1.61 -24.19
N ASN A 31 -21.60 -1.03 -24.26
CA ASN A 31 -20.35 -1.78 -24.31
C ASN A 31 -19.59 -1.68 -22.97
N PHE A 32 -20.28 -2.05 -21.88
CA PHE A 32 -19.64 -2.17 -20.60
C PHE A 32 -18.83 -3.45 -20.52
N LYS A 33 -17.64 -3.35 -19.95
CA LYS A 33 -16.83 -4.50 -19.64
C LYS A 33 -16.27 -4.34 -18.24
N TRP A 34 -16.60 -5.29 -17.38
CA TRP A 34 -16.06 -5.31 -16.03
C TRP A 34 -14.60 -5.75 -16.07
N HIS A 35 -13.77 -5.05 -15.32
CA HIS A 35 -12.38 -5.46 -15.07
C HIS A 35 -12.14 -5.43 -13.58
N ASP A 36 -11.77 -6.56 -12.99
CA ASP A 36 -11.43 -6.64 -11.59
C ASP A 36 -10.14 -5.86 -11.33
N VAL A 37 -10.03 -5.28 -10.13
CA VAL A 37 -8.83 -4.55 -9.72
C VAL A 37 -7.67 -5.54 -9.69
N GLU A 38 -6.59 -5.20 -10.39
CA GLU A 38 -5.36 -5.95 -10.39
C GLU A 38 -4.40 -5.37 -9.36
N HIS A 39 -4.04 -6.15 -8.36
CA HIS A 39 -3.09 -5.75 -7.33
C HIS A 39 -1.68 -6.08 -7.78
N ILE A 40 -0.85 -5.05 -7.94
CA ILE A 40 0.58 -5.21 -8.13
C ILE A 40 1.27 -5.00 -6.79
N SER A 41 2.22 -5.88 -6.49
CA SER A 41 2.86 -5.91 -5.18
C SER A 41 4.24 -5.28 -5.24
N PHE A 42 4.54 -4.50 -4.22
CA PHE A 42 5.89 -4.00 -3.97
C PHE A 42 6.31 -4.39 -2.57
N SER A 43 7.60 -4.38 -2.31
CA SER A 43 8.15 -4.56 -0.97
C SER A 43 9.04 -3.39 -0.59
N VAL A 44 9.24 -3.19 0.70
CA VAL A 44 10.11 -2.14 1.21
C VAL A 44 11.20 -2.81 2.04
N LYS A 45 12.43 -2.62 1.63
CA LYS A 45 13.59 -3.06 2.40
C LYS A 45 13.96 -1.97 3.39
N ILE A 46 13.87 -2.26 4.66
CA ILE A 46 14.11 -1.32 5.73
C ILE A 46 15.28 -1.82 6.58
N VAL A 47 16.27 -0.97 6.77
CA VAL A 47 17.40 -1.23 7.67
C VAL A 47 17.52 -0.03 8.58
N GLY A 48 17.61 -0.27 9.89
CA GLY A 48 17.70 0.83 10.82
C GLY A 48 18.20 0.45 12.18
N LYS A 49 18.44 1.46 13.00
CA LYS A 49 18.86 1.33 14.38
C LYS A 49 18.02 2.20 15.29
N VAL A 50 17.61 1.63 16.40
CA VAL A 50 16.79 2.32 17.41
C VAL A 50 17.54 2.41 18.72
N LEU A 51 17.06 3.28 19.61
CA LEU A 51 17.64 3.44 20.93
C LEU A 51 17.40 2.19 21.80
N SER A 52 18.27 2.00 22.80
CA SER A 52 18.23 0.83 23.67
C SER A 52 16.98 0.74 24.55
N ASP A 53 16.23 1.83 24.71
CA ASP A 53 14.97 1.85 25.45
C ASP A 53 13.77 1.32 24.63
N ARG A 54 13.98 1.00 23.35
CA ARG A 54 12.96 0.46 22.45
C ARG A 54 13.06 -1.05 22.38
N ILE A 55 11.91 -1.70 22.19
CA ILE A 55 11.84 -3.14 21.95
C ILE A 55 11.79 -3.36 20.45
N ILE A 56 12.78 -4.08 19.90
CA ILE A 56 12.94 -4.26 18.46
C ILE A 56 11.69 -4.88 17.82
N GLU A 57 11.10 -5.89 18.45
CA GLU A 57 9.88 -6.53 17.92
C GLU A 57 8.71 -5.54 17.82
N ASP A 58 8.55 -4.67 18.80
CA ASP A 58 7.51 -3.65 18.79
C ASP A 58 7.76 -2.63 17.69
N VAL A 59 9.02 -2.23 17.49
CA VAL A 59 9.39 -1.31 16.40
C VAL A 59 9.07 -1.92 15.04
N LYS A 60 9.44 -3.17 14.80
CA LYS A 60 9.13 -3.88 13.57
C LYS A 60 7.64 -3.98 13.34
N ASN A 61 6.89 -4.35 14.35
CA ASN A 61 5.43 -4.49 14.26
C ASN A 61 4.76 -3.15 13.96
N ASP A 62 5.19 -2.07 14.60
CA ASP A 62 4.65 -0.73 14.37
C ASP A 62 4.91 -0.26 12.94
N ILE A 63 6.11 -0.50 12.43
CA ILE A 63 6.45 -0.16 11.04
C ILE A 63 5.55 -0.94 10.07
N LEU A 64 5.47 -2.25 10.24
CA LEU A 64 4.66 -3.10 9.37
C LEU A 64 3.18 -2.74 9.43
N LYS A 65 2.65 -2.48 10.63
CA LYS A 65 1.27 -2.09 10.84
C LYS A 65 0.95 -0.75 10.14
N THR A 66 1.86 0.22 10.26
CA THR A 66 1.70 1.53 9.63
C THR A 66 1.70 1.41 8.10
N LEU A 67 2.64 0.65 7.55
CA LEU A 67 2.72 0.42 6.11
C LEU A 67 1.52 -0.38 5.59
N GLN A 68 1.07 -1.38 6.33
CA GLN A 68 -0.13 -2.16 5.99
C GLN A 68 -1.36 -1.26 5.96
N GLY A 69 -1.52 -0.37 6.91
CA GLY A 69 -2.64 0.56 6.96
C GLY A 69 -2.65 1.57 5.81
N ALA A 70 -1.46 2.01 5.38
CA ALA A 70 -1.33 2.99 4.31
C ALA A 70 -1.37 2.37 2.91
N TYR A 71 -0.76 1.20 2.73
CA TYR A 71 -0.53 0.60 1.41
C TYR A 71 -1.02 -0.83 1.30
N GLY A 72 -1.70 -1.34 2.30
CA GLY A 72 -2.19 -2.71 2.29
C GLY A 72 -3.27 -2.94 1.24
N ARG A 73 -3.44 -4.19 0.87
CA ARG A 73 -4.42 -4.62 -0.13
C ARG A 73 -5.85 -4.28 0.27
N ASP A 74 -6.13 -4.26 1.57
CA ASP A 74 -7.46 -3.98 2.11
C ASP A 74 -7.72 -2.49 2.34
N SER A 75 -6.77 -1.63 1.97
CA SER A 75 -6.97 -0.19 2.02
C SER A 75 -8.11 0.23 1.08
N THR A 76 -9.00 1.08 1.56
CA THR A 76 -10.10 1.61 0.74
C THR A 76 -9.63 2.70 -0.21
N ASN A 77 -8.42 3.22 -0.03
CA ASN A 77 -7.85 4.25 -0.88
C ASN A 77 -7.06 3.61 -2.01
N ARG A 78 -7.45 3.94 -3.24
CA ARG A 78 -6.68 3.52 -4.40
C ARG A 78 -5.31 4.19 -4.39
N ARG A 79 -4.28 3.37 -4.62
CA ARG A 79 -2.91 3.84 -4.83
C ARG A 79 -2.44 3.40 -6.20
N ASP A 80 -2.07 4.33 -7.05
CA ASP A 80 -1.50 4.04 -8.35
C ASP A 80 0.03 4.16 -8.38
N SER A 81 0.62 4.77 -7.36
CA SER A 81 2.08 4.83 -7.21
C SER A 81 2.47 4.98 -5.74
N VAL A 82 3.69 4.57 -5.43
CA VAL A 82 4.30 4.75 -4.11
C VAL A 82 5.64 5.45 -4.31
N ARG A 83 5.86 6.51 -3.56
CA ARG A 83 7.11 7.28 -3.59
C ARG A 83 7.91 7.04 -2.33
N LEU A 84 9.22 7.04 -2.47
CA LEU A 84 10.12 6.75 -1.35
C LEU A 84 9.93 7.73 -0.19
N HIS A 85 9.72 9.02 -0.46
CA HIS A 85 9.49 10.00 0.60
C HIS A 85 8.23 9.74 1.41
N GLU A 86 7.19 9.17 0.78
CA GLU A 86 5.95 8.77 1.48
C GLU A 86 6.23 7.64 2.47
N ILE A 87 7.08 6.68 2.08
CA ILE A 87 7.50 5.59 2.96
C ILE A 87 8.28 6.15 4.16
N TYR A 88 9.20 7.09 3.92
CA TYR A 88 9.95 7.73 5.02
C TYR A 88 9.02 8.47 5.97
N GLU A 89 8.04 9.21 5.46
CA GLU A 89 7.06 9.92 6.30
C GLU A 89 6.25 8.95 7.16
N CYS A 90 5.81 7.83 6.60
CA CYS A 90 5.07 6.81 7.34
C CYS A 90 5.91 6.24 8.49
N ILE A 91 7.17 5.93 8.23
CA ILE A 91 8.06 5.34 9.23
C ILE A 91 8.43 6.35 10.31
N TYR A 92 8.71 7.60 9.94
CA TYR A 92 8.94 8.66 10.93
C TYR A 92 7.71 8.90 11.82
N GLY A 93 6.51 8.72 11.27
CA GLY A 93 5.26 8.84 12.01
C GLY A 93 5.09 7.82 13.12
N THR A 94 5.85 6.73 13.14
CA THR A 94 5.83 5.75 14.23
C THR A 94 6.47 6.27 15.52
N GLY A 95 7.31 7.32 15.43
CA GLY A 95 7.98 7.92 16.57
C GLY A 95 9.23 7.20 17.06
N HIS A 96 9.64 6.11 16.41
CA HIS A 96 10.81 5.33 16.80
C HIS A 96 12.13 5.90 16.29
N PHE A 97 12.08 6.75 15.27
CA PHE A 97 13.26 7.31 14.63
C PHE A 97 13.22 8.83 14.73
N ASP A 98 14.29 9.39 15.27
CA ASP A 98 14.46 10.84 15.40
C ASP A 98 15.93 11.15 15.15
N LYS A 99 16.18 12.03 14.20
CA LYS A 99 17.53 12.46 13.83
C LYS A 99 18.32 13.06 15.01
N THR A 100 17.61 13.65 15.98
CA THR A 100 18.25 14.26 17.14
C THR A 100 18.72 13.23 18.17
N THR A 101 18.18 12.01 18.17
CA THR A 101 18.53 10.97 19.15
C THR A 101 19.56 9.97 18.65
N GLY A 102 19.91 10.02 17.37
CA GLY A 102 20.82 9.07 16.74
C GLY A 102 20.16 7.81 16.19
N ALA A 103 18.87 7.62 16.42
CA ALA A 103 18.10 6.55 15.76
C ALA A 103 17.92 6.91 14.28
N TRP A 104 18.14 5.93 13.39
CA TRP A 104 18.06 6.17 11.96
C TRP A 104 17.54 4.94 11.22
N PHE A 105 17.04 5.15 10.03
CA PHE A 105 16.69 4.06 9.13
C PHE A 105 16.94 4.45 7.68
N GLU A 106 17.05 3.44 6.84
CA GLU A 106 17.06 3.57 5.39
C GLU A 106 16.01 2.63 4.81
N ALA A 107 15.28 3.12 3.82
CA ALA A 107 14.25 2.33 3.14
C ALA A 107 14.47 2.35 1.64
N THR A 108 14.22 1.22 1.00
CA THR A 108 14.30 1.07 -0.45
C THR A 108 13.06 0.33 -0.93
N ILE A 109 12.45 0.82 -2.00
CA ILE A 109 11.29 0.17 -2.61
C ILE A 109 11.78 -0.84 -3.64
N GLU A 110 11.29 -2.08 -3.54
CA GLU A 110 11.59 -3.15 -4.47
C GLU A 110 10.30 -3.65 -5.12
N GLY A 111 10.39 -4.09 -6.37
CA GLY A 111 9.25 -4.58 -7.12
C GLY A 111 8.51 -3.47 -7.86
N GLN A 112 7.37 -3.82 -8.42
CA GLN A 112 6.55 -2.88 -9.17
C GLN A 112 5.74 -2.01 -8.23
N HIS A 113 6.03 -0.72 -8.23
CA HIS A 113 5.43 0.25 -7.32
C HIS A 113 4.70 1.38 -8.04
N GLN A 114 4.44 1.21 -9.34
CA GLN A 114 3.66 2.16 -10.13
C GLN A 114 2.71 1.40 -11.04
N ALA A 115 1.42 1.78 -10.98
CA ALA A 115 0.41 1.21 -11.86
C ALA A 115 0.58 1.72 -13.30
N GLU A 116 0.44 0.82 -14.26
CA GLU A 116 0.47 1.16 -15.69
C GLU A 116 -0.93 1.40 -16.23
N PHE A 117 -1.93 0.78 -15.63
CA PHE A 117 -3.32 0.83 -16.10
C PHE A 117 -4.25 1.32 -15.00
N ILE A 118 -5.36 1.93 -15.40
CA ILE A 118 -6.34 2.50 -14.47
C ILE A 118 -6.96 1.46 -13.54
N TYR A 119 -7.02 0.20 -13.94
CA TYR A 119 -7.56 -0.89 -13.13
C TYR A 119 -6.53 -1.52 -12.18
N GLN A 120 -5.31 -1.04 -12.19
CA GLN A 120 -4.26 -1.53 -11.30
C GLN A 120 -4.15 -0.70 -10.03
N MET A 121 -3.74 -1.35 -8.97
CA MET A 121 -3.52 -0.74 -7.66
C MET A 121 -2.26 -1.34 -7.05
N VAL A 122 -1.36 -0.50 -6.56
CA VAL A 122 -0.17 -0.97 -5.86
C VAL A 122 -0.51 -1.28 -4.40
N SER A 123 0.03 -2.37 -3.90
CA SER A 123 -0.11 -2.77 -2.50
C SER A 123 1.20 -3.34 -1.99
N ILE A 124 1.41 -3.24 -0.67
CA ILE A 124 2.64 -3.72 -0.05
C ILE A 124 2.58 -5.23 0.21
N ASP A 125 3.69 -5.91 -0.04
CA ASP A 125 3.89 -7.29 0.39
C ASP A 125 4.61 -7.25 1.76
N ILE A 126 3.83 -7.44 2.82
CA ILE A 126 4.33 -7.35 4.20
C ILE A 126 5.36 -8.45 4.50
N LYS A 127 5.17 -9.65 3.97
CA LYS A 127 6.11 -10.76 4.22
C LYS A 127 7.48 -10.49 3.63
N ALA A 128 7.52 -9.86 2.45
CA ALA A 128 8.77 -9.49 1.79
C ALA A 128 9.37 -8.20 2.36
N SER A 129 8.64 -7.48 3.20
CA SER A 129 9.05 -6.18 3.75
C SER A 129 9.54 -6.26 5.19
N ALA A 130 10.00 -7.41 5.65
CA ALA A 130 10.46 -7.58 7.03
C ALA A 130 11.61 -6.61 7.36
N PRO A 131 11.45 -5.71 8.36
CA PRO A 131 12.50 -4.76 8.71
C PRO A 131 13.69 -5.43 9.39
N ASP A 132 14.88 -4.94 9.11
CA ASP A 132 16.11 -5.31 9.80
C ASP A 132 16.47 -4.18 10.78
N ILE A 133 16.10 -4.34 12.04
CA ILE A 133 16.26 -3.34 13.06
C ILE A 133 17.22 -3.85 14.15
N THR A 134 18.18 -3.01 14.49
CA THR A 134 19.15 -3.29 15.54
C THR A 134 19.25 -2.10 16.50
N TYR A 135 20.06 -2.21 17.54
CA TYR A 135 20.25 -1.10 18.48
C TYR A 135 21.41 -0.21 18.07
N VAL A 136 21.26 1.07 18.35
CA VAL A 136 22.35 2.05 18.30
C VAL A 136 23.29 1.73 19.47
N GLN A 137 24.56 1.65 19.19
CA GLN A 137 25.57 1.45 20.23
C GLN A 137 25.96 2.77 20.89
#